data_593c2cd9f8794f9f6fe8d4b639b90006
#
_entry.id   593c2cd9f8794f9f6fe8d4b639b90006
#
_cell.length_a   1.000
_cell.length_b   1.000
_cell.length_c   1.000
_cell.angle_alpha   90.00
_cell.angle_beta   90.00
_cell.angle_gamma   90.00
#
_symmetry.space_group_name_H-M   'P 1'
#
loop_
_entity.id
_entity.type
_entity.pdbx_description
1 polymer ?
#
loop_
_entity_poly.entity_id
_entity_poly.type
_entity_poly.pdbx_seq_one_letter_code
_entity_poly.pdbx_strand_id
1 'polypeptide(L)'
;MKKIVCCISCAAIIGISVFYAGRLLQPNFTVDAFHAIESFHSMPENSFDVIACGSSHVYKGLNVNEMTERYGFSAYNYGCNWQFLNTTTLFFEDALRTQSPKVILIETFNVDKVHEDTDLNGEIYYTKGISDFKGKREYLAQCFGKNKDRYLSYYIPLLAFHENWTNVNYYSFDSGTSVEEYQAAHGFSGSDHIVPTVISNPATFEQKELPDSSVRLLDKIVNICNKNNIRLIFYTVPYEGEYNYSDAMAEYAAANNCTYLNPVSYTHLT
;
A
#
# COMPACT_ATOMS: atom_id res chain seq x y z
N MET A 1 -20.45 -4.19 45.74
CA MET A 1 -19.33 -3.39 45.19
C MET A 1 -18.01 -4.14 45.10
N LYS A 2 -17.41 -4.67 46.17
CA LYS A 2 -16.10 -5.37 46.14
C LYS A 2 -16.05 -6.54 45.14
N LYS A 3 -17.07 -7.38 45.02
CA LYS A 3 -17.13 -8.53 44.08
C LYS A 3 -17.15 -8.05 42.63
N ILE A 4 -17.88 -6.97 42.30
CA ILE A 4 -17.95 -6.40 40.94
C ILE A 4 -16.59 -5.81 40.54
N VAL A 5 -15.94 -5.08 41.43
CA VAL A 5 -14.61 -4.53 41.20
C VAL A 5 -13.60 -5.67 40.98
N CYS A 6 -13.64 -6.72 41.77
CA CYS A 6 -12.77 -7.89 41.58
C CYS A 6 -12.99 -8.56 40.21
N CYS A 7 -14.24 -8.77 39.78
CA CYS A 7 -14.53 -9.34 38.46
C CYS A 7 -14.04 -8.46 37.33
N ILE A 8 -14.21 -7.14 37.40
CA ILE A 8 -13.72 -6.19 36.40
C ILE A 8 -12.18 -6.22 36.36
N SER A 9 -11.52 -6.24 37.52
CA SER A 9 -10.06 -6.28 37.58
C SER A 9 -9.51 -7.61 36.98
N CYS A 10 -10.12 -8.74 37.29
CA CYS A 10 -9.73 -10.02 36.69
C CYS A 10 -9.94 -10.03 35.18
N ALA A 11 -11.07 -9.54 34.68
CA ALA A 11 -11.32 -9.45 33.24
C ALA A 11 -10.30 -8.52 32.54
N ALA A 12 -9.95 -7.41 33.15
CA ALA A 12 -8.93 -6.50 32.63
C ALA A 12 -7.54 -7.17 32.57
N ILE A 13 -7.14 -7.88 33.64
CA ILE A 13 -5.86 -8.60 33.68
C ILE A 13 -5.82 -9.68 32.59
N ILE A 14 -6.88 -10.46 32.44
CA ILE A 14 -6.98 -11.48 31.39
C ILE A 14 -6.87 -10.82 29.99
N GLY A 15 -7.62 -9.75 29.75
CA GLY A 15 -7.58 -9.03 28.46
C GLY A 15 -6.18 -8.50 28.14
N ILE A 16 -5.50 -7.90 29.12
CA ILE A 16 -4.13 -7.41 28.98
C ILE A 16 -3.17 -8.58 28.71
N SER A 17 -3.30 -9.68 29.44
CA SER A 17 -2.44 -10.86 29.25
C SER A 17 -2.61 -11.47 27.86
N VAL A 18 -3.85 -11.61 27.38
CA VAL A 18 -4.16 -12.11 26.02
C VAL A 18 -3.57 -11.17 24.96
N PHE A 19 -3.69 -9.86 25.15
CA PHE A 19 -3.13 -8.88 24.23
C PHE A 19 -1.60 -8.98 24.12
N TYR A 20 -0.90 -9.00 25.26
CA TYR A 20 0.57 -9.08 25.25
C TYR A 20 1.07 -10.45 24.78
N ALA A 21 0.40 -11.55 25.16
CA ALA A 21 0.75 -12.89 24.67
C ALA A 21 0.57 -12.97 23.14
N GLY A 22 -0.52 -12.42 22.61
CA GLY A 22 -0.74 -12.38 21.17
C GLY A 22 0.34 -11.58 20.44
N ARG A 23 0.75 -10.44 20.99
CA ARG A 23 1.83 -9.62 20.43
C ARG A 23 3.19 -10.34 20.46
N LEU A 24 3.49 -11.05 21.54
CA LEU A 24 4.75 -11.79 21.69
C LEU A 24 4.85 -12.96 20.71
N LEU A 25 3.74 -13.63 20.43
CA LEU A 25 3.68 -14.80 19.56
C LEU A 25 3.46 -14.44 18.08
N GLN A 26 3.02 -13.22 17.80
CA GLN A 26 2.86 -12.72 16.44
C GLN A 26 4.23 -12.59 15.76
N PRO A 27 4.39 -13.08 14.51
CA PRO A 27 5.61 -12.87 13.75
C PRO A 27 6.01 -11.39 13.68
N ASN A 28 7.30 -11.12 13.78
CA ASN A 28 7.78 -9.76 13.64
C ASN A 28 7.95 -9.44 12.14
N PHE A 29 6.96 -8.74 11.59
CA PHE A 29 7.01 -8.26 10.21
C PHE A 29 7.74 -6.90 10.15
N THR A 30 9.06 -6.92 10.21
CA THR A 30 9.91 -5.78 9.91
C THR A 30 10.33 -5.86 8.44
N VAL A 31 9.43 -5.52 7.55
CA VAL A 31 9.58 -5.71 6.10
C VAL A 31 9.16 -4.44 5.36
N ASP A 32 9.48 -4.37 4.09
CA ASP A 32 9.31 -3.17 3.24
C ASP A 32 8.00 -2.39 3.46
N ALA A 33 6.86 -3.06 3.55
CA ALA A 33 5.58 -2.39 3.75
C ALA A 33 5.51 -1.68 5.11
N PHE A 34 5.99 -2.33 6.18
CA PHE A 34 6.02 -1.75 7.52
C PHE A 34 7.00 -0.57 7.59
N HIS A 35 8.20 -0.72 7.01
CA HIS A 35 9.19 0.34 6.96
C HIS A 35 8.70 1.54 6.14
N ALA A 36 8.03 1.30 5.01
CA ALA A 36 7.43 2.37 4.22
C ALA A 36 6.34 3.13 5.00
N ILE A 37 5.49 2.41 5.76
CA ILE A 37 4.45 3.00 6.60
C ILE A 37 5.06 3.82 7.75
N GLU A 38 6.01 3.25 8.50
CA GLU A 38 6.68 3.95 9.60
C GLU A 38 7.43 5.19 9.12
N SER A 39 8.18 5.06 8.03
CA SER A 39 8.88 6.18 7.41
C SER A 39 7.91 7.29 7.01
N PHE A 40 6.83 6.97 6.32
CA PHE A 40 5.83 7.94 5.91
C PHE A 40 5.18 8.66 7.10
N HIS A 41 4.79 7.92 8.13
CA HIS A 41 4.15 8.48 9.32
C HIS A 41 5.11 9.30 10.20
N SER A 42 6.42 9.14 10.04
CA SER A 42 7.43 9.95 10.73
C SER A 42 7.65 11.31 10.07
N MET A 43 7.15 11.52 8.84
CA MET A 43 7.26 12.81 8.16
C MET A 43 6.36 13.86 8.78
N PRO A 44 6.75 15.13 8.72
CA PRO A 44 5.89 16.23 9.16
C PRO A 44 4.57 16.25 8.39
N GLU A 45 3.49 16.64 9.07
CA GLU A 45 2.20 16.78 8.41
C GLU A 45 2.24 17.84 7.30
N ASN A 46 1.50 17.59 6.22
CA ASN A 46 1.34 18.53 5.08
C ASN A 46 2.68 18.97 4.44
N SER A 47 3.67 18.08 4.40
CA SER A 47 5.02 18.39 3.89
C SER A 47 5.21 18.04 2.40
N PHE A 48 4.28 17.32 1.78
CA PHE A 48 4.44 16.87 0.40
C PHE A 48 3.39 17.46 -0.55
N ASP A 49 3.88 18.02 -1.67
CA ASP A 49 3.04 18.48 -2.78
C ASP A 49 2.54 17.30 -3.63
N VAL A 50 3.36 16.26 -3.75
CA VAL A 50 3.11 15.08 -4.59
C VAL A 50 3.30 13.80 -3.77
N ILE A 51 2.34 12.89 -3.83
CA ILE A 51 2.49 11.54 -3.25
C ILE A 51 2.20 10.51 -4.34
N ALA A 52 3.10 9.54 -4.47
CA ALA A 52 2.95 8.43 -5.40
C ALA A 52 2.63 7.14 -4.61
N CYS A 53 1.56 6.43 -5.00
CA CYS A 53 1.15 5.16 -4.42
C CYS A 53 1.14 4.07 -5.48
N GLY A 54 1.59 2.88 -5.11
CA GLY A 54 1.64 1.71 -5.97
C GLY A 54 2.68 0.68 -5.55
N SER A 55 2.99 -0.24 -6.43
CA SER A 55 3.86 -1.38 -6.18
C SER A 55 5.36 -1.01 -6.11
N SER A 56 6.23 -2.02 -6.18
CA SER A 56 7.68 -1.81 -6.27
C SER A 56 8.09 -0.94 -7.46
N HIS A 57 7.29 -0.85 -8.49
CA HIS A 57 7.54 0.05 -9.61
C HIS A 57 7.54 1.52 -9.20
N VAL A 58 6.77 1.90 -8.19
CA VAL A 58 6.77 3.26 -7.63
C VAL A 58 8.08 3.54 -6.91
N TYR A 59 8.34 2.82 -5.84
CA TYR A 59 9.47 3.16 -4.96
C TYR A 59 10.83 2.80 -5.55
N LYS A 60 10.89 1.95 -6.59
CA LYS A 60 12.13 1.65 -7.32
C LYS A 60 12.27 2.44 -8.63
N GLY A 61 11.16 2.79 -9.27
CA GLY A 61 11.18 3.41 -10.60
C GLY A 61 10.98 4.92 -10.61
N LEU A 62 10.44 5.52 -9.55
CA LEU A 62 10.17 6.95 -9.49
C LEU A 62 11.11 7.64 -8.49
N ASN A 63 12.17 8.28 -8.99
CA ASN A 63 13.11 9.03 -8.17
C ASN A 63 12.53 10.39 -7.76
N VAL A 64 11.80 10.40 -6.64
CA VAL A 64 11.14 11.61 -6.11
C VAL A 64 12.13 12.68 -5.62
N ASN A 65 13.35 12.28 -5.21
CA ASN A 65 14.38 13.24 -4.82
C ASN A 65 14.88 14.03 -6.02
N GLU A 66 15.18 13.35 -7.14
CA GLU A 66 15.55 14.00 -8.39
C GLU A 66 14.42 14.90 -8.92
N MET A 67 13.17 14.47 -8.78
CA MET A 67 12.02 15.31 -9.14
C MET A 67 11.97 16.57 -8.28
N THR A 68 12.20 16.44 -6.97
CA THR A 68 12.25 17.58 -6.04
C THR A 68 13.39 18.54 -6.40
N GLU A 69 14.59 18.04 -6.66
CA GLU A 69 15.76 18.83 -7.02
C GLU A 69 15.57 19.59 -8.36
N ARG A 70 15.01 18.91 -9.36
CA ARG A 70 14.83 19.49 -10.70
C ARG A 70 13.68 20.47 -10.82
N TYR A 71 12.58 20.22 -10.11
CA TYR A 71 11.33 20.94 -10.32
C TYR A 71 10.84 21.74 -9.10
N GLY A 72 11.48 21.58 -7.95
CA GLY A 72 11.23 22.41 -6.76
C GLY A 72 9.92 22.11 -6.00
N PHE A 73 9.28 20.96 -6.25
CA PHE A 73 8.14 20.50 -5.45
C PHE A 73 8.53 19.32 -4.54
N SER A 74 7.93 19.23 -3.37
CA SER A 74 8.17 18.12 -2.45
C SER A 74 7.39 16.88 -2.87
N ALA A 75 8.05 15.71 -2.90
CA ALA A 75 7.41 14.46 -3.30
C ALA A 75 7.79 13.28 -2.40
N TYR A 76 6.89 12.30 -2.28
CA TYR A 76 7.09 11.08 -1.50
C TYR A 76 6.53 9.85 -2.23
N ASN A 77 7.25 8.73 -2.18
CA ASN A 77 6.79 7.42 -2.64
C ASN A 77 6.20 6.63 -1.48
N TYR A 78 4.89 6.51 -1.44
CA TYR A 78 4.18 5.70 -0.46
C TYR A 78 3.72 4.40 -1.10
N GLY A 79 4.70 3.55 -1.40
CA GLY A 79 4.54 2.27 -2.07
C GLY A 79 5.27 1.14 -1.36
N CYS A 80 4.87 -0.10 -1.63
CA CYS A 80 5.52 -1.30 -1.13
C CYS A 80 5.42 -2.46 -2.13
N ASN A 81 6.14 -3.57 -1.85
CA ASN A 81 6.09 -4.76 -2.70
C ASN A 81 4.67 -5.30 -2.82
N TRP A 82 4.30 -5.74 -4.03
CA TRP A 82 3.01 -6.39 -4.31
C TRP A 82 1.79 -5.59 -3.84
N GLN A 83 1.90 -4.27 -3.89
CA GLN A 83 0.77 -3.39 -3.57
C GLN A 83 -0.27 -3.46 -4.69
N PHE A 84 -1.30 -4.28 -4.51
CA PHE A 84 -2.44 -4.40 -5.42
C PHE A 84 -3.37 -3.21 -5.27
N LEU A 85 -4.36 -3.08 -6.15
CA LEU A 85 -5.17 -1.86 -6.25
C LEU A 85 -5.92 -1.51 -4.95
N ASN A 86 -6.46 -2.50 -4.22
CA ASN A 86 -7.11 -2.23 -2.93
C ASN A 86 -6.11 -1.83 -1.84
N THR A 87 -4.89 -2.38 -1.85
CA THR A 87 -3.81 -1.93 -0.96
C THR A 87 -3.34 -0.53 -1.34
N THR A 88 -3.22 -0.23 -2.63
CA THR A 88 -2.94 1.12 -3.14
C THR A 88 -4.00 2.11 -2.66
N THR A 89 -5.27 1.72 -2.71
CA THR A 89 -6.37 2.54 -2.19
C THR A 89 -6.25 2.76 -0.67
N LEU A 90 -5.88 1.73 0.09
CA LEU A 90 -5.63 1.86 1.54
C LEU A 90 -4.50 2.85 1.84
N PHE A 91 -3.36 2.72 1.16
CA PHE A 91 -2.20 3.60 1.36
C PHE A 91 -2.52 5.04 0.94
N PHE A 92 -3.23 5.23 -0.16
CA PHE A 92 -3.73 6.53 -0.58
C PHE A 92 -4.63 7.18 0.47
N GLU A 93 -5.63 6.46 0.99
CA GLU A 93 -6.51 6.98 2.05
C GLU A 93 -5.75 7.26 3.35
N ASP A 94 -4.78 6.42 3.70
CA ASP A 94 -3.94 6.61 4.87
C ASP A 94 -3.05 7.86 4.72
N ALA A 95 -2.46 8.05 3.53
CA ALA A 95 -1.67 9.24 3.23
C ALA A 95 -2.44 10.54 3.46
N LEU A 96 -3.70 10.60 3.06
CA LEU A 96 -4.55 11.78 3.21
C LEU A 96 -4.97 12.08 4.66
N ARG A 97 -4.61 11.25 5.62
CA ARG A 97 -4.87 11.50 7.05
C ARG A 97 -3.85 12.46 7.68
N THR A 98 -2.66 12.52 7.12
CA THR A 98 -1.56 13.36 7.62
C THR A 98 -1.03 14.35 6.58
N GLN A 99 -1.34 14.11 5.31
CA GLN A 99 -0.85 14.93 4.21
C GLN A 99 -2.01 15.53 3.40
N SER A 100 -1.75 16.69 2.80
CA SER A 100 -2.70 17.39 1.91
C SER A 100 -2.02 17.69 0.57
N PRO A 101 -1.70 16.67 -0.23
CA PRO A 101 -0.97 16.84 -1.48
C PRO A 101 -1.80 17.57 -2.52
N LYS A 102 -1.14 18.29 -3.43
CA LYS A 102 -1.76 18.89 -4.61
C LYS A 102 -1.97 17.87 -5.73
N VAL A 103 -1.09 16.87 -5.78
CA VAL A 103 -1.08 15.83 -6.82
C VAL A 103 -0.92 14.45 -6.17
N ILE A 104 -1.73 13.52 -6.63
CA ILE A 104 -1.59 12.08 -6.36
C ILE A 104 -1.22 11.37 -7.65
N LEU A 105 -0.19 10.54 -7.57
CA LEU A 105 0.20 9.62 -8.63
C LEU A 105 -0.23 8.21 -8.22
N ILE A 106 -1.03 7.54 -9.05
CA ILE A 106 -1.44 6.14 -8.83
C ILE A 106 -0.84 5.29 -9.93
N GLU A 107 0.01 4.36 -9.54
CA GLU A 107 0.61 3.38 -10.44
C GLU A 107 -0.41 2.29 -10.78
N THR A 108 -0.50 1.92 -12.06
CA THR A 108 -1.57 1.08 -12.59
C THR A 108 -1.13 -0.32 -13.00
N PHE A 109 0.10 -0.73 -12.73
CA PHE A 109 0.63 -2.05 -13.10
C PHE A 109 -0.24 -3.21 -12.56
N ASN A 110 -0.71 -3.09 -11.34
CA ASN A 110 -1.58 -4.07 -10.69
C ASN A 110 -3.06 -3.63 -10.68
N VAL A 111 -3.49 -2.90 -11.72
CA VAL A 111 -4.85 -2.35 -11.77
C VAL A 111 -5.94 -3.42 -11.77
N ASP A 112 -5.64 -4.60 -12.29
CA ASP A 112 -6.54 -5.76 -12.35
C ASP A 112 -6.51 -6.66 -11.11
N LYS A 113 -5.61 -6.37 -10.16
CA LYS A 113 -5.37 -7.23 -9.00
C LYS A 113 -5.88 -6.60 -7.72
N VAL A 114 -6.56 -7.42 -6.95
CA VAL A 114 -7.03 -7.08 -5.60
C VAL A 114 -6.69 -8.22 -4.64
N HIS A 115 -6.36 -7.90 -3.41
CA HIS A 115 -6.24 -8.90 -2.35
C HIS A 115 -7.65 -9.30 -1.91
N GLU A 116 -8.03 -10.52 -2.26
CA GLU A 116 -9.28 -11.15 -1.85
C GLU A 116 -8.95 -12.52 -1.24
N ASP A 117 -9.62 -12.87 -0.17
CA ASP A 117 -9.47 -14.17 0.51
C ASP A 117 -8.01 -14.56 0.83
N THR A 118 -7.20 -13.56 1.16
CA THR A 118 -5.77 -13.70 1.47
C THR A 118 -5.55 -14.32 2.84
N ASP A 119 -4.31 -14.77 3.11
CA ASP A 119 -3.95 -15.22 4.43
C ASP A 119 -3.79 -14.05 5.42
N LEU A 120 -3.86 -14.37 6.72
CA LEU A 120 -3.76 -13.38 7.79
C LEU A 120 -2.39 -12.68 7.82
N ASN A 121 -1.31 -13.39 7.45
CA ASN A 121 0.04 -12.84 7.45
C ASN A 121 0.18 -11.76 6.38
N GLY A 122 -0.36 -11.99 5.19
CA GLY A 122 -0.38 -11.00 4.12
C GLY A 122 -1.11 -9.72 4.55
N GLU A 123 -2.26 -9.86 5.24
CA GLU A 123 -3.02 -8.69 5.70
C GLU A 123 -2.30 -7.92 6.82
N ILE A 124 -1.64 -8.61 7.73
CA ILE A 124 -0.81 -7.96 8.75
C ILE A 124 0.36 -7.23 8.09
N TYR A 125 0.97 -7.82 7.07
CA TYR A 125 2.06 -7.22 6.30
C TYR A 125 1.71 -5.82 5.78
N TYR A 126 0.54 -5.64 5.16
CA TYR A 126 0.13 -4.36 4.58
C TYR A 126 -0.53 -3.39 5.56
N THR A 127 -0.94 -3.84 6.74
CA THR A 127 -1.74 -3.03 7.65
C THR A 127 -1.08 -2.74 8.98
N LYS A 128 0.03 -3.44 9.30
CA LYS A 128 0.82 -3.17 10.50
C LYS A 128 1.41 -1.76 10.41
N GLY A 129 1.24 -0.97 11.44
CA GLY A 129 1.66 0.44 11.45
C GLY A 129 0.56 1.42 11.05
N ILE A 130 -0.41 1.01 10.23
CA ILE A 130 -1.58 1.83 9.92
C ILE A 130 -2.57 1.76 11.09
N SER A 131 -2.89 2.90 11.71
CA SER A 131 -3.90 2.98 12.76
C SER A 131 -5.30 2.69 12.23
N ASP A 132 -6.23 2.29 13.12
CA ASP A 132 -7.59 1.95 12.71
C ASP A 132 -8.37 3.17 12.21
N PHE A 133 -8.94 3.07 11.01
CA PHE A 133 -9.83 4.04 10.39
C PHE A 133 -10.78 3.35 9.41
N LYS A 134 -11.72 4.11 8.83
CA LYS A 134 -12.76 3.55 7.94
C LYS A 134 -12.16 2.82 6.74
N GLY A 135 -11.18 3.41 6.04
CA GLY A 135 -10.53 2.80 4.87
C GLY A 135 -9.85 1.48 5.20
N LYS A 136 -9.15 1.39 6.33
CA LYS A 136 -8.54 0.14 6.80
C LYS A 136 -9.59 -0.94 7.07
N ARG A 137 -10.71 -0.59 7.70
CA ARG A 137 -11.80 -1.55 7.94
C ARG A 137 -12.45 -2.03 6.64
N GLU A 138 -12.62 -1.14 5.65
CA GLU A 138 -13.13 -1.49 4.33
C GLU A 138 -12.16 -2.41 3.58
N TYR A 139 -10.86 -2.14 3.64
CA TYR A 139 -9.82 -3.00 3.10
C TYR A 139 -9.87 -4.40 3.71
N LEU A 140 -9.87 -4.50 5.04
CA LEU A 140 -9.98 -5.79 5.73
C LEU A 140 -11.27 -6.52 5.40
N ALA A 141 -12.37 -5.79 5.17
CA ALA A 141 -13.63 -6.39 4.75
C ALA A 141 -13.57 -6.99 3.35
N GLN A 142 -12.81 -6.40 2.43
CA GLN A 142 -12.55 -6.97 1.11
C GLN A 142 -11.68 -8.23 1.22
N CYS A 143 -10.60 -8.17 2.01
CA CYS A 143 -9.66 -9.27 2.15
C CYS A 143 -10.24 -10.49 2.88
N PHE A 144 -11.00 -10.27 3.93
CA PHE A 144 -11.55 -11.36 4.76
C PHE A 144 -12.97 -11.77 4.38
N GLY A 145 -13.68 -10.94 3.63
CA GLY A 145 -15.06 -11.20 3.23
C GLY A 145 -15.96 -11.48 4.45
N LYS A 146 -16.61 -12.65 4.48
CA LYS A 146 -17.46 -13.09 5.59
C LYS A 146 -16.76 -13.96 6.63
N ASN A 147 -15.45 -14.14 6.54
CA ASN A 147 -14.68 -15.01 7.42
C ASN A 147 -14.47 -14.35 8.80
N LYS A 148 -15.36 -14.65 9.73
CA LYS A 148 -15.33 -14.11 11.10
C LYS A 148 -14.08 -14.52 11.87
N ASP A 149 -13.56 -15.72 11.62
CA ASP A 149 -12.40 -16.23 12.33
C ASP A 149 -11.14 -15.46 11.96
N ARG A 150 -11.00 -15.05 10.69
CA ARG A 150 -9.92 -14.16 10.25
C ARG A 150 -10.01 -12.78 10.90
N TYR A 151 -11.19 -12.19 10.98
CA TYR A 151 -11.39 -10.93 11.71
C TYR A 151 -10.97 -11.06 13.18
N LEU A 152 -11.43 -12.11 13.86
CA LEU A 152 -11.08 -12.34 15.26
C LEU A 152 -9.57 -12.53 15.42
N SER A 153 -8.95 -13.32 14.57
CA SER A 153 -7.51 -13.59 14.60
C SER A 153 -6.67 -12.34 14.29
N TYR A 154 -7.16 -11.45 13.44
CA TYR A 154 -6.50 -10.19 13.14
C TYR A 154 -6.47 -9.25 14.37
N TYR A 155 -7.60 -9.09 15.05
CA TYR A 155 -7.70 -8.22 16.24
C TYR A 155 -7.23 -8.87 17.53
N ILE A 156 -7.23 -10.21 17.59
CA ILE A 156 -6.76 -11.02 18.73
C ILE A 156 -5.68 -11.98 18.21
N PRO A 157 -4.44 -11.49 18.00
CA PRO A 157 -3.36 -12.30 17.39
C PRO A 157 -3.09 -13.63 18.10
N LEU A 158 -3.38 -13.73 19.40
CA LEU A 158 -3.23 -14.98 20.14
C LEU A 158 -4.02 -16.14 19.51
N LEU A 159 -5.18 -15.87 18.90
CA LEU A 159 -5.99 -16.91 18.26
C LEU A 159 -5.29 -17.53 17.03
N ALA A 160 -4.51 -16.73 16.30
CA ALA A 160 -3.80 -17.21 15.13
C ALA A 160 -2.41 -17.76 15.44
N PHE A 161 -1.74 -17.17 16.43
CA PHE A 161 -0.30 -17.40 16.65
C PHE A 161 0.03 -18.13 17.96
N HIS A 162 -0.98 -18.68 18.65
CA HIS A 162 -0.75 -19.38 19.94
C HIS A 162 0.21 -20.56 19.82
N GLU A 163 0.32 -21.21 18.66
CA GLU A 163 1.23 -22.33 18.42
C GLU A 163 2.70 -21.90 18.26
N ASN A 164 2.96 -20.60 18.07
CA ASN A 164 4.31 -20.07 17.92
C ASN A 164 5.09 -19.98 19.24
N TRP A 165 4.54 -20.45 20.35
CA TRP A 165 5.19 -20.37 21.67
C TRP A 165 6.56 -21.08 21.73
N THR A 166 6.82 -22.04 20.84
CA THR A 166 8.12 -22.73 20.71
C THR A 166 9.11 -21.98 19.82
N ASN A 167 8.65 -20.95 19.07
CA ASN A 167 9.41 -20.27 18.03
C ASN A 167 9.27 -18.73 18.14
N VAL A 168 9.18 -18.21 19.34
CA VAL A 168 8.89 -16.77 19.63
C VAL A 168 9.80 -15.79 18.88
N ASN A 169 11.03 -16.21 18.48
CA ASN A 169 11.99 -15.38 17.76
C ASN A 169 12.27 -15.88 16.33
N TYR A 170 11.57 -16.90 15.85
CA TYR A 170 11.94 -17.56 14.59
C TYR A 170 11.44 -16.81 13.35
N TYR A 171 10.40 -16.01 13.47
CA TYR A 171 9.83 -15.23 12.37
C TYR A 171 10.19 -13.74 12.52
N SER A 172 11.48 -13.44 12.55
CA SER A 172 11.95 -12.09 12.29
C SER A 172 12.20 -11.97 10.79
N PHE A 173 11.27 -11.38 10.08
CA PHE A 173 11.49 -10.93 8.71
C PHE A 173 12.11 -9.54 8.80
N ASP A 174 13.40 -9.46 8.95
CA ASP A 174 14.17 -8.23 8.83
C ASP A 174 14.85 -8.28 7.46
N SER A 175 14.25 -7.61 6.48
CA SER A 175 14.83 -7.56 5.13
C SER A 175 14.35 -6.31 4.40
N GLY A 176 15.22 -5.78 3.57
CA GLY A 176 14.91 -4.64 2.74
C GLY A 176 15.50 -3.32 3.26
N THR A 177 15.03 -2.23 2.71
CA THR A 177 15.43 -0.87 3.04
C THR A 177 14.94 -0.49 4.45
N SER A 178 15.81 0.02 5.30
CA SER A 178 15.45 0.43 6.67
C SER A 178 14.48 1.63 6.68
N VAL A 179 13.87 1.90 7.84
CA VAL A 179 13.00 3.07 8.03
C VAL A 179 13.76 4.37 7.77
N GLU A 180 15.00 4.46 8.27
CA GLU A 180 15.85 5.64 8.11
C GLU A 180 16.24 5.88 6.65
N GLU A 181 16.53 4.81 5.90
CA GLU A 181 16.83 4.89 4.47
C GLU A 181 15.60 5.33 3.67
N TYR A 182 14.42 4.76 3.93
CA TYR A 182 13.17 5.22 3.33
C TYR A 182 12.87 6.68 3.67
N GLN A 183 13.12 7.08 4.91
CA GLN A 183 12.91 8.44 5.38
C GLN A 183 13.83 9.42 4.64
N ALA A 184 15.13 9.12 4.58
CA ALA A 184 16.13 9.96 3.92
C ALA A 184 15.89 10.08 2.42
N ALA A 185 15.37 9.02 1.80
CA ALA A 185 15.11 8.95 0.37
C ALA A 185 13.65 9.24 0.00
N HIS A 186 12.81 9.73 0.92
CA HIS A 186 11.39 9.99 0.70
C HIS A 186 10.64 8.81 0.05
N GLY A 187 10.92 7.61 0.56
CA GLY A 187 10.31 6.38 0.07
C GLY A 187 10.90 5.84 -1.24
N PHE A 188 11.95 6.44 -1.79
CA PHE A 188 12.64 5.90 -2.95
C PHE A 188 13.71 4.87 -2.52
N SER A 189 13.71 3.71 -3.17
CA SER A 189 14.70 2.65 -2.97
C SER A 189 15.10 2.09 -4.33
N GLY A 190 15.80 2.90 -5.10
CA GLY A 190 16.36 2.53 -6.39
C GLY A 190 17.49 1.51 -6.27
N SER A 191 17.86 0.90 -7.39
CA SER A 191 18.99 -0.01 -7.49
C SER A 191 19.89 0.44 -8.63
N ASP A 192 21.20 0.40 -8.40
CA ASP A 192 22.20 0.63 -9.43
C ASP A 192 22.40 -0.60 -10.34
N HIS A 193 21.68 -1.68 -10.05
CA HIS A 193 21.79 -2.91 -10.82
C HIS A 193 21.01 -2.78 -12.14
N ILE A 194 21.76 -2.67 -13.24
CA ILE A 194 21.18 -2.60 -14.58
C ILE A 194 21.10 -4.02 -15.14
N VAL A 195 19.87 -4.48 -15.37
CA VAL A 195 19.62 -5.72 -16.11
C VAL A 195 19.25 -5.34 -17.55
N PRO A 196 19.94 -5.88 -18.56
CA PRO A 196 19.53 -5.67 -19.94
C PRO A 196 18.11 -6.24 -20.14
N THR A 197 17.15 -5.37 -20.38
CA THR A 197 15.74 -5.75 -20.51
C THR A 197 15.27 -5.36 -21.90
N VAL A 198 14.63 -6.28 -22.59
CA VAL A 198 13.91 -6.00 -23.84
C VAL A 198 12.48 -5.67 -23.49
N ILE A 199 12.13 -4.39 -23.58
CA ILE A 199 10.73 -3.97 -23.41
C ILE A 199 9.95 -4.48 -24.64
N SER A 200 8.99 -5.35 -24.42
CA SER A 200 8.12 -5.88 -25.48
C SER A 200 7.27 -4.76 -26.07
N ASN A 201 7.00 -4.82 -27.39
CA ASN A 201 6.20 -3.81 -28.05
C ASN A 201 4.73 -3.84 -27.53
N PRO A 202 4.25 -2.76 -26.88
CA PRO A 202 2.89 -2.74 -26.32
C PRO A 202 1.79 -2.95 -27.38
N ALA A 203 2.06 -2.56 -28.64
CA ALA A 203 1.10 -2.72 -29.73
C ALA A 203 0.77 -4.18 -30.09
N THR A 204 1.52 -5.14 -29.55
CA THR A 204 1.29 -6.58 -29.78
C THR A 204 0.45 -7.24 -28.68
N PHE A 205 0.14 -6.53 -27.59
CA PHE A 205 -0.60 -7.11 -26.46
C PHE A 205 -2.10 -7.03 -26.69
N GLU A 206 -2.78 -8.12 -26.36
CA GLU A 206 -4.24 -8.13 -26.31
C GLU A 206 -4.74 -7.19 -25.20
N GLN A 207 -5.44 -6.14 -25.57
CA GLN A 207 -6.03 -5.23 -24.59
C GLN A 207 -7.26 -5.84 -23.93
N LYS A 208 -7.44 -5.57 -22.65
CA LYS A 208 -8.51 -6.09 -21.79
C LYS A 208 -9.30 -4.94 -21.17
N GLU A 209 -10.55 -5.22 -20.87
CA GLU A 209 -11.38 -4.31 -20.09
C GLU A 209 -11.01 -4.36 -18.61
N LEU A 210 -11.20 -3.24 -17.91
CA LEU A 210 -10.99 -3.19 -16.47
C LEU A 210 -12.02 -4.06 -15.73
N PRO A 211 -11.61 -4.90 -14.78
CA PRO A 211 -12.56 -5.61 -13.92
C PRO A 211 -13.46 -4.64 -13.13
N ASP A 212 -14.71 -5.01 -12.90
CA ASP A 212 -15.65 -4.19 -12.11
C ASP A 212 -15.14 -3.87 -10.69
N SER A 213 -14.38 -4.80 -10.08
CA SER A 213 -13.73 -4.57 -8.78
C SER A 213 -12.73 -3.44 -8.85
N SER A 214 -11.97 -3.37 -9.93
CA SER A 214 -10.98 -2.32 -10.17
C SER A 214 -11.63 -0.98 -10.44
N VAL A 215 -12.67 -0.95 -11.27
CA VAL A 215 -13.43 0.28 -11.56
C VAL A 215 -13.98 0.88 -10.27
N ARG A 216 -14.57 0.08 -9.39
CA ARG A 216 -15.07 0.58 -8.09
C ARG A 216 -13.99 1.22 -7.21
N LEU A 217 -12.78 0.66 -7.20
CA LEU A 217 -11.66 1.21 -6.43
C LEU A 217 -11.10 2.49 -7.06
N LEU A 218 -10.98 2.50 -8.38
CA LEU A 218 -10.58 3.69 -9.13
C LEU A 218 -11.59 4.83 -8.94
N ASP A 219 -12.89 4.54 -9.03
CA ASP A 219 -13.97 5.52 -8.77
C ASP A 219 -13.88 6.09 -7.34
N LYS A 220 -13.55 5.24 -6.36
CA LYS A 220 -13.33 5.70 -4.98
C LYS A 220 -12.17 6.69 -4.91
N ILE A 221 -11.03 6.39 -5.54
CA ILE A 221 -9.86 7.28 -5.58
C ILE A 221 -10.21 8.60 -6.29
N VAL A 222 -10.84 8.53 -7.47
CA VAL A 222 -11.28 9.72 -8.24
C VAL A 222 -12.20 10.60 -7.40
N ASN A 223 -13.22 10.02 -6.77
CA ASN A 223 -14.16 10.75 -5.94
C ASN A 223 -13.51 11.44 -4.75
N ILE A 224 -12.54 10.79 -4.09
CA ILE A 224 -11.80 11.39 -2.97
C ILE A 224 -10.93 12.54 -3.48
N CYS A 225 -10.22 12.37 -4.58
CA CYS A 225 -9.38 13.42 -5.18
C CYS A 225 -10.23 14.64 -5.58
N ASN A 226 -11.33 14.43 -6.28
CA ASN A 226 -12.23 15.51 -6.70
C ASN A 226 -12.79 16.28 -5.48
N LYS A 227 -13.21 15.57 -4.43
CA LYS A 227 -13.74 16.17 -3.20
C LYS A 227 -12.71 17.04 -2.48
N ASN A 228 -11.45 16.70 -2.58
CA ASN A 228 -10.33 17.39 -1.90
C ASN A 228 -9.56 18.34 -2.83
N ASN A 229 -10.00 18.54 -4.09
CA ASN A 229 -9.31 19.34 -5.11
C ASN A 229 -7.87 18.88 -5.37
N ILE A 230 -7.63 17.58 -5.34
CA ILE A 230 -6.35 16.94 -5.62
C ILE A 230 -6.30 16.56 -7.10
N ARG A 231 -5.25 16.94 -7.80
CA ARG A 231 -5.03 16.47 -9.18
C ARG A 231 -4.60 15.01 -9.15
N LEU A 232 -5.39 14.13 -9.79
CA LEU A 232 -5.08 12.72 -9.92
C LEU A 232 -4.42 12.44 -11.26
N ILE A 233 -3.31 11.70 -11.21
CA ILE A 233 -2.58 11.21 -12.38
C ILE A 233 -2.38 9.71 -12.22
N PHE A 234 -2.94 8.95 -13.16
CA PHE A 234 -2.62 7.54 -13.32
C PHE A 234 -1.36 7.39 -14.17
N TYR A 235 -0.51 6.45 -13.84
CA TYR A 235 0.67 6.19 -14.66
C TYR A 235 1.08 4.72 -14.64
N THR A 236 1.70 4.26 -15.73
CA THR A 236 2.29 2.94 -15.85
C THR A 236 3.79 3.09 -15.96
N VAL A 237 4.54 2.35 -15.14
CA VAL A 237 6.00 2.30 -15.27
C VAL A 237 6.39 1.32 -16.38
N PRO A 238 7.40 1.60 -17.19
CA PRO A 238 7.91 0.64 -18.17
C PRO A 238 8.28 -0.68 -17.51
N TYR A 239 7.82 -1.76 -18.10
CA TYR A 239 8.01 -3.12 -17.59
C TYR A 239 8.29 -4.08 -18.76
N GLU A 240 9.08 -5.12 -18.54
CA GLU A 240 9.45 -6.10 -19.57
C GLU A 240 8.32 -7.06 -19.97
N GLY A 241 7.29 -7.18 -19.12
CA GLY A 241 6.13 -8.03 -19.36
C GLY A 241 5.01 -7.33 -20.11
N GLU A 242 3.93 -8.06 -20.33
CA GLU A 242 2.72 -7.57 -20.96
C GLU A 242 1.92 -6.69 -20.00
N TYR A 243 1.48 -5.52 -20.48
CA TYR A 243 0.51 -4.69 -19.79
C TYR A 243 -0.72 -4.51 -20.68
N ASN A 244 -1.79 -5.19 -20.30
CA ASN A 244 -2.96 -5.39 -21.14
C ASN A 244 -4.12 -4.41 -20.86
N TYR A 245 -3.88 -3.35 -20.08
CA TYR A 245 -4.92 -2.40 -19.63
C TYR A 245 -4.65 -0.97 -20.06
N SER A 246 -3.71 -0.73 -20.98
CA SER A 246 -3.33 0.63 -21.41
C SER A 246 -4.49 1.40 -21.99
N ASP A 247 -5.25 0.78 -22.90
CA ASP A 247 -6.36 1.42 -23.59
C ASP A 247 -7.51 1.67 -22.61
N ALA A 248 -7.87 0.65 -21.82
CA ALA A 248 -8.92 0.77 -20.83
C ALA A 248 -8.61 1.83 -19.76
N MET A 249 -7.35 1.96 -19.33
CA MET A 249 -6.93 3.02 -18.41
C MET A 249 -6.96 4.40 -19.07
N ALA A 250 -6.59 4.51 -20.34
CA ALA A 250 -6.67 5.77 -21.06
C ALA A 250 -8.13 6.24 -21.21
N GLU A 251 -9.02 5.33 -21.58
CA GLU A 251 -10.46 5.59 -21.67
C GLU A 251 -11.06 5.96 -20.31
N TYR A 252 -10.75 5.19 -19.27
CA TYR A 252 -11.21 5.45 -17.91
C TYR A 252 -10.75 6.83 -17.41
N ALA A 253 -9.48 7.17 -17.59
CA ALA A 253 -8.94 8.45 -17.17
C ALA A 253 -9.58 9.62 -17.93
N ALA A 254 -9.76 9.49 -19.25
CA ALA A 254 -10.42 10.49 -20.07
C ALA A 254 -11.89 10.72 -19.65
N ALA A 255 -12.63 9.64 -19.38
CA ALA A 255 -14.02 9.71 -18.93
C ALA A 255 -14.17 10.41 -17.56
N ASN A 256 -13.13 10.37 -16.72
CA ASN A 256 -13.11 10.94 -15.38
C ASN A 256 -12.33 12.27 -15.27
N ASN A 257 -11.93 12.88 -16.40
CA ASN A 257 -11.09 14.08 -16.45
C ASN A 257 -9.76 13.95 -15.69
N CYS A 258 -9.22 12.74 -15.65
CA CYS A 258 -7.91 12.43 -15.08
C CYS A 258 -6.84 12.37 -16.16
N THR A 259 -5.57 12.55 -15.79
CA THR A 259 -4.44 12.32 -16.67
C THR A 259 -4.00 10.87 -16.58
N TYR A 260 -3.70 10.24 -17.72
CA TYR A 260 -3.01 8.95 -17.76
C TYR A 260 -1.68 9.11 -18.50
N LEU A 261 -0.60 8.66 -17.85
CA LEU A 261 0.75 8.69 -18.42
C LEU A 261 1.21 7.24 -18.64
N ASN A 262 1.42 6.88 -19.90
CA ASN A 262 2.01 5.60 -20.27
C ASN A 262 3.33 5.83 -21.02
N PRO A 263 4.46 5.95 -20.32
CA PRO A 263 5.76 6.18 -20.95
C PRO A 263 6.23 5.01 -21.81
N VAL A 264 5.65 3.82 -21.67
CA VAL A 264 5.97 2.67 -22.54
C VAL A 264 5.69 2.98 -24.01
N SER A 265 4.68 3.80 -24.28
CA SER A 265 4.35 4.25 -25.64
C SER A 265 5.36 5.27 -26.20
N TYR A 266 6.21 5.87 -25.36
CA TYR A 266 7.19 6.88 -25.74
C TYR A 266 8.64 6.37 -25.81
N THR A 267 8.92 5.15 -25.33
CA THR A 267 10.28 4.59 -25.28
C THR A 267 10.87 4.21 -26.65
N HIS A 268 10.09 4.36 -27.73
CA HIS A 268 10.57 4.18 -29.09
C HIS A 268 11.16 5.46 -29.71
N LEU A 269 11.32 6.53 -28.95
CA LEU A 269 11.76 7.84 -29.44
C LEU A 269 13.23 8.17 -29.14
N THR A 270 14.01 7.20 -28.64
CA THR A 270 15.46 7.36 -28.42
C THR A 270 16.29 6.33 -29.16
#